data_39267fc2e0258de6341e0d4f3b54e370
#
_entry.id   39267fc2e0258de6341e0d4f3b54e370
#
_cell.length_a   1.000
_cell.length_b   1.000
_cell.length_c   1.000
_cell.angle_alpha   90.00
_cell.angle_beta   90.00
_cell.angle_gamma   90.00
#
_symmetry.space_group_name_H-M   'P 1'
#
loop_
_entity.id
_entity.type
_entity.pdbx_description
1 polymer ?
#
loop_
_entity_poly.entity_id
_entity_poly.type
_entity_poly.pdbx_seq_one_letter_code
_entity_poly.pdbx_strand_id
1 'polypeptide(L)'
;MVIINTSGGGSRSALWTMTVLQSIDETTKGKALQHTQLITGASGGMIGASYYRALVLEEQLGQISNRFEKHYRENISKDMLNKLAFMATTNDIFIRYQSTKVNGYTYTKDRGFAFEQQLNKNTNNILNHSLS
;
A
#
# COMPACT_ATOMS: atom_id res chain seq x y z
N MET A 1 -21.74 -11.08 6.82
CA MET A 1 -20.81 -10.96 5.67
C MET A 1 -20.66 -9.49 5.33
N VAL A 2 -19.46 -8.99 5.24
CA VAL A 2 -19.13 -7.62 4.85
C VAL A 2 -18.25 -7.67 3.59
N ILE A 3 -18.58 -6.84 2.61
CA ILE A 3 -17.77 -6.63 1.41
C ILE A 3 -17.42 -5.14 1.38
N ILE A 4 -16.13 -4.84 1.23
CA ILE A 4 -15.62 -3.48 1.15
C ILE A 4 -15.17 -3.22 -0.29
N ASN A 5 -15.70 -2.16 -0.90
CA ASN A 5 -15.27 -1.71 -2.21
C ASN A 5 -14.70 -0.29 -2.10
N THR A 6 -13.48 -0.09 -2.60
CA THR A 6 -12.76 1.19 -2.52
C THR A 6 -12.54 1.78 -3.90
N SER A 7 -12.70 3.09 -4.04
CA SER A 7 -12.52 3.79 -5.31
C SER A 7 -11.11 4.39 -5.45
N GLY A 8 -10.68 4.56 -6.70
CA GLY A 8 -9.42 5.21 -7.02
C GLY A 8 -9.39 6.70 -6.63
N GLY A 9 -8.24 7.34 -6.80
CA GLY A 9 -8.06 8.78 -6.50
C GLY A 9 -6.67 9.14 -5.98
N GLY A 10 -5.65 8.36 -6.30
CA GLY A 10 -4.26 8.60 -5.93
C GLY A 10 -4.01 8.56 -4.42
N SER A 11 -3.03 9.31 -3.93
CA SER A 11 -2.62 9.34 -2.52
C SER A 11 -3.73 9.81 -1.57
N ARG A 12 -4.60 10.72 -2.03
CA ARG A 12 -5.76 11.16 -1.22
C ARG A 12 -6.73 10.03 -0.95
N SER A 13 -7.03 9.22 -1.98
CA SER A 13 -7.89 8.06 -1.81
C SER A 13 -7.25 6.99 -0.93
N ALA A 14 -5.93 6.80 -1.02
CA ALA A 14 -5.20 5.87 -0.16
C ALA A 14 -5.32 6.28 1.31
N LEU A 15 -5.03 7.55 1.63
CA LEU A 15 -5.17 8.09 2.98
C LEU A 15 -6.62 8.03 3.48
N TRP A 16 -7.58 8.42 2.63
CA TRP A 16 -8.99 8.41 2.97
C TRP A 16 -9.48 7.00 3.30
N THR A 17 -9.21 6.03 2.43
CA THR A 17 -9.61 4.64 2.63
C THR A 17 -9.01 4.07 3.90
N MET A 18 -7.73 4.28 4.13
CA MET A 18 -7.07 3.83 5.35
C MET A 18 -7.73 4.44 6.60
N THR A 19 -7.96 5.76 6.59
CA THR A 19 -8.58 6.48 7.72
C THR A 19 -9.98 5.97 8.00
N VAL A 20 -10.79 5.75 6.97
CA VAL A 20 -12.15 5.19 7.11
C VAL A 20 -12.11 3.79 7.69
N LEU A 21 -11.23 2.92 7.19
CA LEU A 21 -11.10 1.55 7.70
C LEU A 21 -10.63 1.52 9.15
N GLN A 22 -9.67 2.38 9.54
CA GLN A 22 -9.28 2.55 10.94
C GLN A 22 -10.46 2.99 11.81
N SER A 23 -11.23 3.98 11.38
CA SER A 23 -12.42 4.47 12.12
C SER A 23 -13.48 3.39 12.29
N ILE A 24 -13.78 2.64 11.24
CA ILE A 24 -14.74 1.54 11.28
C ILE A 24 -14.26 0.45 12.26
N ASP A 25 -12.98 0.10 12.17
CA ASP A 25 -12.39 -0.94 12.99
C ASP A 25 -12.36 -0.54 14.48
N GLU A 26 -11.97 0.67 14.78
CA GLU A 26 -11.96 1.24 16.13
C GLU A 26 -13.39 1.26 16.71
N THR A 27 -14.36 1.80 15.96
CA THR A 27 -15.76 1.92 16.38
C THR A 27 -16.42 0.55 16.62
N THR A 28 -16.08 -0.43 15.79
CA THR A 28 -16.64 -1.79 15.88
C THR A 28 -15.80 -2.73 16.74
N LYS A 29 -14.71 -2.24 17.33
CA LYS A 29 -13.76 -3.03 18.13
C LYS A 29 -13.27 -4.28 17.37
N GLY A 30 -12.90 -4.09 16.11
CA GLY A 30 -12.39 -5.16 15.24
C GLY A 30 -13.45 -6.00 14.52
N LYS A 31 -14.72 -5.93 14.92
CA LYS A 31 -15.79 -6.81 14.40
C LYS A 31 -16.03 -6.63 12.90
N ALA A 32 -15.97 -5.41 12.40
CA ALA A 32 -16.20 -5.16 10.97
C ALA A 32 -15.17 -5.90 10.10
N LEU A 33 -13.89 -5.85 10.44
CA LEU A 33 -12.83 -6.55 9.71
C LEU A 33 -12.91 -8.07 9.88
N GLN A 34 -13.25 -8.57 11.06
CA GLN A 34 -13.48 -10.00 11.29
C GLN A 34 -14.58 -10.58 10.40
N HIS A 35 -15.61 -9.80 10.10
CA HIS A 35 -16.73 -10.20 9.24
C HIS A 35 -16.51 -9.83 7.76
N THR A 36 -15.41 -9.18 7.42
CA THR A 36 -15.08 -8.82 6.04
C THR A 36 -14.54 -10.02 5.28
N GLN A 37 -15.27 -10.42 4.26
CA GLN A 37 -14.94 -11.56 3.39
C GLN A 37 -14.12 -11.14 2.17
N LEU A 38 -14.34 -9.91 1.70
CA LEU A 38 -13.72 -9.42 0.47
C LEU A 38 -13.46 -7.92 0.57
N ILE A 39 -12.28 -7.52 0.17
CA ILE A 39 -11.92 -6.13 -0.10
C ILE A 39 -11.57 -6.02 -1.56
N THR A 40 -12.26 -5.17 -2.29
CA THR A 40 -11.99 -4.87 -3.70
C THR A 40 -11.74 -3.39 -3.88
N GLY A 41 -11.13 -3.02 -4.98
CA GLY A 41 -10.94 -1.61 -5.26
C GLY A 41 -9.99 -1.34 -6.41
N ALA A 42 -9.73 -0.06 -6.63
CA ALA A 42 -8.83 0.41 -7.68
C ALA A 42 -7.84 1.44 -7.14
N SER A 43 -6.63 1.45 -7.70
CA SER A 43 -5.62 2.51 -7.50
C SER A 43 -5.38 2.83 -6.01
N GLY A 44 -5.36 4.12 -5.66
CA GLY A 44 -5.08 4.57 -4.29
C GLY A 44 -5.98 3.98 -3.21
N GLY A 45 -7.27 3.81 -3.49
CA GLY A 45 -8.20 3.20 -2.53
C GLY A 45 -7.79 1.78 -2.15
N MET A 46 -7.41 0.96 -3.15
CA MET A 46 -6.91 -0.40 -2.89
C MET A 46 -5.58 -0.38 -2.14
N ILE A 47 -4.68 0.55 -2.45
CA ILE A 47 -3.40 0.70 -1.73
C ILE A 47 -3.65 1.01 -0.25
N GLY A 48 -4.54 1.95 0.05
CA GLY A 48 -4.91 2.29 1.43
C GLY A 48 -5.53 1.11 2.19
N ALA A 49 -6.39 0.34 1.52
CA ALA A 49 -7.00 -0.86 2.09
C ALA A 49 -5.97 -1.97 2.34
N SER A 50 -5.07 -2.21 1.39
CA SER A 50 -4.00 -3.20 1.52
C SER A 50 -3.04 -2.83 2.66
N TYR A 51 -2.66 -1.55 2.76
CA TYR A 51 -1.79 -1.10 3.83
C TYR A 51 -2.45 -1.28 5.21
N TYR A 52 -3.72 -0.90 5.34
CA TYR A 52 -4.43 -1.12 6.59
C TYR A 52 -4.55 -2.60 6.95
N ARG A 53 -4.83 -3.46 5.96
CA ARG A 53 -4.88 -4.91 6.17
C ARG A 53 -3.53 -5.49 6.60
N ALA A 54 -2.43 -4.99 6.03
CA ALA A 54 -1.08 -5.37 6.44
C ALA A 54 -0.79 -4.93 7.89
N LEU A 55 -1.17 -3.72 8.30
CA LEU A 55 -1.03 -3.27 9.69
C LEU A 55 -1.80 -4.17 10.69
N VAL A 56 -2.99 -4.60 10.32
CA VAL A 56 -3.76 -5.56 11.15
C VAL A 56 -3.00 -6.89 11.30
N LEU A 57 -2.40 -7.37 10.22
CA LEU A 57 -1.61 -8.60 10.25
C LEU A 57 -0.34 -8.43 11.11
N GLU A 58 0.40 -7.35 10.91
CA GLU A 58 1.62 -7.05 11.68
C GLU A 58 1.34 -6.95 13.20
N GLU A 59 0.21 -6.36 13.56
CA GLU A 59 -0.22 -6.31 14.97
C GLU A 59 -0.58 -7.69 15.50
N GLN A 60 -1.28 -8.52 14.72
CA GLN A 60 -1.58 -9.90 15.10
C GLN A 60 -0.33 -10.76 15.26
N LEU A 61 0.71 -10.50 14.47
CA LEU A 61 2.00 -11.16 14.55
C LEU A 61 2.90 -10.59 15.68
N GLY A 62 2.46 -9.54 16.38
CA GLY A 62 3.24 -8.88 17.43
C GLY A 62 4.41 -8.04 16.91
N GLN A 63 4.46 -7.72 15.62
CA GLN A 63 5.52 -6.92 15.01
C GLN A 63 5.32 -5.41 15.26
N ILE A 64 4.07 -4.98 15.43
CA ILE A 64 3.71 -3.63 15.83
C ILE A 64 2.80 -3.67 17.07
N SER A 65 2.82 -2.58 17.86
CA SER A 65 2.07 -2.51 19.12
C SER A 65 0.65 -1.99 18.94
N ASN A 66 0.45 -1.10 17.95
CA ASN A 66 -0.84 -0.44 17.75
C ASN A 66 -0.98 0.05 16.30
N ARG A 67 -1.91 -0.54 15.55
CA ARG A 67 -2.21 -0.19 14.15
C ARG A 67 -2.88 1.18 13.97
N PHE A 68 -3.30 1.83 15.06
CA PHE A 68 -3.97 3.13 15.01
C PHE A 68 -3.03 4.33 15.13
N GLU A 69 -1.73 4.11 15.24
CA GLU A 69 -0.76 5.19 15.39
C GLU A 69 -0.78 6.16 14.20
N LYS A 70 -0.64 7.44 14.52
CA LYS A 70 -0.77 8.53 13.55
C LYS A 70 0.26 8.45 12.43
N HIS A 71 1.47 7.99 12.73
CA HIS A 71 2.55 7.92 11.76
C HIS A 71 2.22 7.00 10.55
N TYR A 72 1.35 5.99 10.69
CA TYR A 72 0.93 5.17 9.57
C TYR A 72 0.12 5.95 8.55
N ARG A 73 -0.73 6.88 8.99
CA ARG A 73 -1.45 7.80 8.08
C ARG A 73 -0.49 8.77 7.41
N GLU A 74 0.49 9.27 8.13
CA GLU A 74 1.53 10.12 7.58
C GLU A 74 2.36 9.37 6.52
N ASN A 75 2.69 8.11 6.77
CA ASN A 75 3.42 7.27 5.85
C ASN A 75 2.69 7.07 4.51
N ILE A 76 1.41 6.73 4.53
CA ILE A 76 0.62 6.52 3.31
C ILE A 76 0.31 7.83 2.57
N SER A 77 0.37 8.97 3.26
CA SER A 77 0.17 10.29 2.66
C SER A 77 1.40 10.84 1.94
N LYS A 78 2.58 10.23 2.13
CA LYS A 78 3.81 10.65 1.46
C LYS A 78 3.68 10.52 -0.05
N ASP A 79 4.38 11.39 -0.76
CA ASP A 79 4.35 11.42 -2.21
C ASP A 79 4.81 10.08 -2.82
N MET A 80 3.96 9.50 -3.64
CA MET A 80 4.21 8.26 -4.37
C MET A 80 4.45 8.52 -5.86
N LEU A 81 4.13 9.72 -6.36
CA LEU A 81 4.06 10.01 -7.80
C LEU A 81 5.30 10.72 -8.33
N ASN A 82 6.02 11.48 -7.53
CA ASN A 82 7.21 12.20 -8.00
C ASN A 82 8.27 11.28 -8.61
N LYS A 83 8.48 10.12 -8.03
CA LYS A 83 9.42 9.13 -8.58
C LYS A 83 8.93 8.56 -9.91
N LEU A 84 7.63 8.35 -10.06
CA LEU A 84 7.03 7.91 -11.33
C LEU A 84 7.15 8.98 -12.41
N ALA A 85 6.86 10.24 -12.08
CA ALA A 85 7.01 11.36 -13.01
C ALA A 85 8.46 11.54 -13.45
N PHE A 86 9.40 11.44 -12.52
CA PHE A 86 10.83 11.50 -12.84
C PHE A 86 11.25 10.35 -13.77
N MET A 87 10.83 9.13 -13.49
CA MET A 87 11.16 8.00 -14.36
C MET A 87 10.49 8.07 -15.73
N ALA A 88 9.27 8.57 -15.81
CA ALA A 88 8.59 8.75 -17.08
C ALA A 88 9.32 9.77 -17.99
N THR A 89 9.92 10.80 -17.38
CA THR A 89 10.62 11.86 -18.14
C THR A 89 12.06 11.51 -18.44
N THR A 90 12.72 10.70 -17.63
CA THR A 90 14.16 10.39 -17.78
C THR A 90 14.42 8.99 -18.33
N ASN A 91 13.87 7.97 -17.69
CA ASN A 91 14.23 6.59 -18.06
C ASN A 91 13.52 6.11 -19.32
N ASP A 92 12.24 6.45 -19.51
CA ASP A 92 11.51 5.98 -20.69
C ASP A 92 11.97 6.65 -21.98
N ILE A 93 12.55 7.85 -21.88
CA ILE A 93 13.03 8.60 -23.04
C ILE A 93 14.51 8.33 -23.32
N PHE A 94 15.34 8.22 -22.27
CA PHE A 94 16.81 8.20 -22.42
C PHE A 94 17.46 6.88 -22.06
N ILE A 95 16.87 6.03 -21.21
CA ILE A 95 17.50 4.83 -20.69
C ILE A 95 16.60 3.61 -20.91
N ARG A 96 16.90 2.84 -21.98
CA ARG A 96 16.17 1.60 -22.27
C ARG A 96 16.63 0.45 -21.36
N TYR A 97 15.67 -0.16 -20.64
CA TYR A 97 15.76 -1.50 -20.01
C TYR A 97 16.89 -1.73 -19.01
N GLN A 98 16.76 -1.16 -17.81
CA GLN A 98 17.50 -1.66 -16.66
C GLN A 98 16.80 -2.90 -16.09
N SER A 99 17.58 -3.89 -15.65
CA SER A 99 17.06 -5.07 -14.98
C SER A 99 17.60 -5.17 -13.54
N THR A 100 16.86 -5.90 -12.70
CA THR A 100 17.28 -6.27 -11.34
C THR A 100 17.03 -7.76 -11.12
N LYS A 101 17.78 -8.38 -10.22
CA LYS A 101 17.56 -9.77 -9.82
C LYS A 101 17.01 -9.81 -8.40
N VAL A 102 15.90 -10.50 -8.21
CA VAL A 102 15.30 -10.75 -6.89
C VAL A 102 14.95 -12.23 -6.82
N ASN A 103 15.43 -12.92 -5.79
CA ASN A 103 15.20 -14.36 -5.57
C ASN A 103 15.50 -15.26 -6.79
N GLY A 104 16.55 -14.92 -7.56
CA GLY A 104 16.95 -15.67 -8.75
C GLY A 104 16.22 -15.32 -10.04
N TYR A 105 15.14 -14.54 -9.99
CA TYR A 105 14.42 -14.06 -11.16
C TYR A 105 14.91 -12.69 -11.61
N THR A 106 14.90 -12.46 -12.91
CA THR A 106 15.27 -11.16 -13.50
C THR A 106 14.02 -10.36 -13.81
N TYR A 107 13.93 -9.17 -13.25
CA TYR A 107 12.81 -8.23 -13.45
C TYR A 107 13.29 -6.98 -14.18
N THR A 108 12.45 -6.43 -15.03
CA THR A 108 12.71 -5.13 -15.65
C THR A 108 12.41 -4.03 -14.64
N LYS A 109 13.33 -3.07 -14.53
CA LYS A 109 13.11 -1.85 -13.72
C LYS A 109 12.23 -0.88 -14.49
N ASP A 110 10.95 -1.16 -14.52
CA ASP A 110 9.94 -0.31 -15.13
C ASP A 110 9.31 0.68 -14.10
N ARG A 111 8.29 1.39 -14.54
CA ARG A 111 7.54 2.32 -13.68
C ARG A 111 6.83 1.60 -12.52
N GLY A 112 6.36 0.38 -12.75
CA GLY A 112 5.72 -0.45 -11.73
C GLY A 112 6.69 -0.77 -10.60
N PHE A 113 7.90 -1.22 -10.94
CA PHE A 113 8.96 -1.48 -9.98
C PHE A 113 9.34 -0.23 -9.17
N ALA A 114 9.44 0.93 -9.83
CA ALA A 114 9.76 2.18 -9.14
C ALA A 114 8.65 2.61 -8.17
N PHE A 115 7.39 2.42 -8.57
CA PHE A 115 6.23 2.68 -7.72
C PHE A 115 6.23 1.77 -6.50
N GLU A 116 6.42 0.47 -6.69
CA GLU A 116 6.49 -0.52 -5.62
C GLU A 116 7.60 -0.18 -4.62
N GLN A 117 8.81 0.12 -5.10
CA GLN A 117 9.90 0.55 -4.23
C GLN A 117 9.57 1.81 -3.43
N GLN A 118 8.93 2.80 -4.07
CA GLN A 118 8.55 4.03 -3.36
C GLN A 118 7.47 3.76 -2.32
N LEU A 119 6.48 2.93 -2.65
CA LEU A 119 5.43 2.53 -1.74
C LEU A 119 6.01 1.78 -0.54
N ASN A 120 6.86 0.79 -0.76
CA ASN A 120 7.53 0.05 0.31
C ASN A 120 8.36 0.96 1.20
N LYS A 121 9.13 1.90 0.62
CA LYS A 121 9.87 2.90 1.39
C LYS A 121 8.96 3.78 2.24
N ASN A 122 7.85 4.27 1.68
CA ASN A 122 6.92 5.13 2.40
C ASN A 122 6.24 4.40 3.56
N THR A 123 5.95 3.13 3.39
CA THR A 123 5.24 2.28 4.37
C THR A 123 6.17 1.49 5.28
N ASN A 124 7.48 1.80 5.30
CA ASN A 124 8.49 1.10 6.08
C ASN A 124 8.51 -0.42 5.81
N ASN A 125 8.32 -0.81 4.54
CA ASN A 125 8.27 -2.19 4.05
C ASN A 125 7.11 -3.05 4.61
N ILE A 126 6.12 -2.48 5.27
CA ILE A 126 4.95 -3.22 5.78
C ILE A 126 4.17 -3.91 4.65
N LEU A 127 4.22 -3.38 3.43
CA LEU A 127 3.59 -4.01 2.26
C LEU A 127 4.50 -4.99 1.50
N ASN A 128 5.73 -5.18 1.94
CA ASN A 128 6.68 -6.05 1.24
C ASN A 128 6.52 -7.52 1.63
N HIS A 129 5.35 -8.08 1.34
CA HIS A 129 5.07 -9.50 1.52
C HIS A 129 5.08 -10.23 0.18
N SER A 130 5.74 -11.39 0.14
CA SER A 130 5.66 -12.30 -1.01
C SER A 130 4.28 -12.95 -1.07
N LEU A 131 3.69 -13.00 -2.25
CA LEU A 131 2.53 -13.84 -2.53
C LEU A 131 3.04 -15.28 -2.72
N SER A 132 3.29 -15.96 -1.63
CA SER A 132 3.69 -17.37 -1.63
C SER A 132 2.50 -18.28 -1.33
#